data_1b22dce1e261e8f401a1d8ae32b74049
#
_entry.id   1b22dce1e261e8f401a1d8ae32b74049
#
_cell.length_a   1.000
_cell.length_b   1.000
_cell.length_c   1.000
_cell.angle_alpha   90.00
_cell.angle_beta   90.00
_cell.angle_gamma   90.00
#
_symmetry.space_group_name_H-M   'P 1'
#
loop_
_entity.id
_entity.type
_entity.pdbx_description
1 polymer ?
#
loop_
_entity_poly.entity_id
_entity_poly.type
_entity_poly.pdbx_seq_one_letter_code
_entity_poly.pdbx_strand_id
1 'polypeptide(L)'
;VSSESSVVSIERFKELSPAQFFARYREVAGFSNPARALYQAVRELVENSLDATETHGILPNIKIVIRHSVDNPRFYTVTVEDNGIGIQPQYVPNAFCKVLYSSKYVLRQTRGMYGLGIKAAVLYAQMTAGSHVEVITSPVNSARIYYFKMKIDLGKNEPLIFERGSWRKSREWHGTIVSLTLEGDWPRAKQKIFEYIKRTAVITPYANIVFVSPDEEIVFFKRSVEKLPQPPLEVKPHPCGVDVELLKEILRSSSEPVVKVLTKSFQGVGDSTAEEALKIAGIEFSKPSLKLTDQEIVKLATVLKGVSIDALLRARDSTRATTVIDMLIELEVPANKDVLTKLLNELNIDPLSDPRSLSDEAVEAIYKEIAKLYPKVRPPSPKALSPLGEDIIEAGLKKIFNPDFVKAVSRKPRVYQGHPFIVEAAVAYGGGIPSSSEPTLLRYANKIPLLYDEKADVSWKVIEKINWEQYNIVMPAPLIILTHVCSTKVPFKGVGKESIADVPEVERELGLAIKEALRALRDHLVRRMKEELAKRKALTLIKYVPEVAINLSKIAGGDGVRRLIEDKLVEIIARKTSIDASYLKEIVKKVKIGI
;
A
#
# COMPACT_ATOMS: atom_id res chain seq x y z
N VAL A 1 -40.70 42.43 -39.75
CA VAL A 1 -40.17 41.07 -39.79
C VAL A 1 -38.63 41.21 -39.69
N SER A 2 -38.10 41.14 -38.48
CA SER A 2 -36.66 41.14 -38.22
C SER A 2 -36.17 39.67 -38.23
N SER A 3 -35.37 39.33 -39.20
CA SER A 3 -34.68 38.06 -39.29
C SER A 3 -33.58 37.99 -38.24
N GLU A 4 -33.78 37.25 -37.17
CA GLU A 4 -32.68 36.83 -36.27
C GLU A 4 -31.78 35.84 -37.05
N SER A 5 -30.62 36.33 -37.44
CA SER A 5 -29.55 35.47 -37.94
C SER A 5 -29.00 34.66 -36.75
N SER A 6 -29.32 33.38 -36.69
CA SER A 6 -28.65 32.42 -35.80
C SER A 6 -27.16 32.37 -36.11
N VAL A 7 -26.35 32.98 -35.24
CA VAL A 7 -24.90 32.85 -35.28
C VAL A 7 -24.55 31.42 -34.86
N VAL A 8 -24.30 30.56 -35.83
CA VAL A 8 -23.68 29.24 -35.58
C VAL A 8 -22.29 29.49 -35.03
N SER A 9 -22.12 29.27 -33.72
CA SER A 9 -20.83 29.36 -33.09
C SER A 9 -19.95 28.21 -33.60
N ILE A 10 -18.97 28.55 -34.43
CA ILE A 10 -17.96 27.57 -34.88
C ILE A 10 -17.12 27.18 -33.65
N GLU A 11 -17.23 25.90 -33.23
CA GLU A 11 -16.37 25.36 -32.19
C GLU A 11 -14.90 25.49 -32.58
N ARG A 12 -14.12 26.19 -31.75
CA ARG A 12 -12.67 26.35 -31.96
C ARG A 12 -11.93 25.34 -31.10
N PHE A 13 -11.30 24.37 -31.72
CA PHE A 13 -10.38 23.45 -31.05
C PHE A 13 -9.14 24.20 -30.56
N LYS A 14 -8.71 23.89 -29.32
CA LYS A 14 -7.50 24.47 -28.73
C LYS A 14 -6.66 23.33 -28.14
N GLU A 15 -5.37 23.35 -28.45
CA GLU A 15 -4.38 22.49 -27.83
C GLU A 15 -3.89 23.13 -26.52
N LEU A 16 -3.71 22.32 -25.48
CA LEU A 16 -3.12 22.71 -24.21
C LEU A 16 -1.84 21.91 -23.99
N SER A 17 -0.79 22.58 -23.51
CA SER A 17 0.36 21.84 -23.01
C SER A 17 -0.01 21.04 -21.74
N PRO A 18 0.74 19.97 -21.37
CA PRO A 18 0.51 19.26 -20.11
C PRO A 18 0.48 20.19 -18.89
N ALA A 19 1.38 21.18 -18.85
CA ALA A 19 1.42 22.16 -17.77
C ALA A 19 0.17 23.05 -17.74
N GLN A 20 -0.32 23.53 -18.89
CA GLN A 20 -1.58 24.29 -18.99
C GLN A 20 -2.79 23.46 -18.58
N PHE A 21 -2.82 22.16 -18.93
CA PHE A 21 -3.91 21.27 -18.53
C PHE A 21 -3.99 21.16 -17.01
N PHE A 22 -2.90 20.80 -16.34
CA PHE A 22 -2.89 20.67 -14.87
C PHE A 22 -3.02 21.99 -14.12
N ALA A 23 -2.58 23.11 -14.68
CA ALA A 23 -2.82 24.42 -14.12
C ALA A 23 -4.31 24.78 -14.14
N ARG A 24 -5.04 24.40 -15.19
CA ARG A 24 -6.48 24.67 -15.35
C ARG A 24 -7.34 23.68 -14.54
N TYR A 25 -6.97 22.41 -14.51
CA TYR A 25 -7.73 21.31 -13.89
C TYR A 25 -6.95 20.74 -12.69
N ARG A 26 -6.56 21.63 -11.78
CA ARG A 26 -5.71 21.31 -10.61
C ARG A 26 -6.34 20.29 -9.65
N GLU A 27 -7.67 20.19 -9.61
CA GLU A 27 -8.42 19.20 -8.83
C GLU A 27 -8.11 17.76 -9.24
N VAL A 28 -7.78 17.51 -10.51
CA VAL A 28 -7.36 16.18 -11.02
C VAL A 28 -6.11 15.69 -10.28
N ALA A 29 -5.21 16.60 -9.90
CA ALA A 29 -4.00 16.27 -9.14
C ALA A 29 -4.19 16.38 -7.61
N GLY A 30 -5.42 16.58 -7.12
CA GLY A 30 -5.74 16.65 -5.70
C GLY A 30 -5.65 18.06 -5.07
N PHE A 31 -5.45 19.13 -5.86
CA PHE A 31 -5.33 20.50 -5.40
C PHE A 31 -6.66 21.27 -5.52
N SER A 32 -7.74 20.71 -4.97
CA SER A 32 -9.11 21.20 -5.16
C SER A 32 -9.42 22.46 -4.32
N ASN A 33 -8.81 22.62 -3.16
CA ASN A 33 -8.99 23.75 -2.26
C ASN A 33 -7.72 24.01 -1.43
N PRO A 34 -7.56 25.19 -0.78
CA PRO A 34 -6.34 25.56 -0.06
C PRO A 34 -5.93 24.56 1.05
N ALA A 35 -6.90 24.04 1.83
CA ALA A 35 -6.58 23.07 2.89
C ALA A 35 -6.04 21.76 2.31
N ARG A 36 -6.68 21.24 1.26
CA ARG A 36 -6.24 20.02 0.59
C ARG A 36 -4.94 20.20 -0.17
N ALA A 37 -4.74 21.39 -0.77
CA ALA A 37 -3.51 21.73 -1.47
C ALA A 37 -2.30 21.77 -0.52
N LEU A 38 -2.44 22.34 0.67
CA LEU A 38 -1.38 22.35 1.68
C LEU A 38 -1.03 20.93 2.14
N TYR A 39 -2.05 20.10 2.42
CA TYR A 39 -1.86 18.69 2.74
C TYR A 39 -1.16 17.93 1.61
N GLN A 40 -1.61 18.11 0.36
CA GLN A 40 -1.06 17.41 -0.80
C GLN A 40 0.39 17.81 -1.07
N ALA A 41 0.74 19.09 -0.92
CA ALA A 41 2.11 19.57 -1.07
C ALA A 41 3.05 18.91 -0.03
N VAL A 42 2.64 18.84 1.23
CA VAL A 42 3.41 18.15 2.29
C VAL A 42 3.59 16.67 1.93
N ARG A 43 2.52 16.00 1.54
CA ARG A 43 2.52 14.58 1.17
C ARG A 43 3.50 14.29 0.04
N GLU A 44 3.41 15.03 -1.07
CA GLU A 44 4.25 14.79 -2.25
C GLU A 44 5.75 15.03 -1.96
N LEU A 45 6.07 16.05 -1.16
CA LEU A 45 7.46 16.31 -0.75
C LEU A 45 8.00 15.20 0.15
N VAL A 46 7.25 14.78 1.16
CA VAL A 46 7.66 13.70 2.10
C VAL A 46 7.79 12.36 1.39
N GLU A 47 6.84 12.00 0.50
CA GLU A 47 6.91 10.77 -0.28
C GLU A 47 8.16 10.72 -1.17
N ASN A 48 8.52 11.84 -1.81
CA ASN A 48 9.74 11.91 -2.62
C ASN A 48 11.01 11.79 -1.77
N SER A 49 11.04 12.42 -0.59
CA SER A 49 12.15 12.34 0.36
C SER A 49 12.37 10.91 0.88
N LEU A 50 11.27 10.20 1.21
CA LEU A 50 11.33 8.79 1.63
C LEU A 50 11.79 7.88 0.48
N ASP A 51 11.31 8.10 -0.75
CA ASP A 51 11.78 7.34 -1.90
C ASP A 51 13.27 7.59 -2.19
N ALA A 52 13.76 8.83 -2.04
CA ALA A 52 15.16 9.19 -2.26
C ALA A 52 16.12 8.55 -1.24
N THR A 53 15.63 8.17 -0.08
CA THR A 53 16.41 7.51 0.98
C THR A 53 16.27 5.99 0.90
N GLU A 54 15.05 5.45 1.01
CA GLU A 54 14.78 4.02 1.12
C GLU A 54 15.25 3.22 -0.10
N THR A 55 15.01 3.73 -1.31
CA THR A 55 15.39 3.05 -2.56
C THR A 55 16.92 2.85 -2.66
N HIS A 56 17.68 3.66 -1.95
CA HIS A 56 19.14 3.65 -1.97
C HIS A 56 19.77 3.10 -0.68
N GLY A 57 18.97 2.48 0.18
CA GLY A 57 19.45 1.86 1.42
C GLY A 57 19.91 2.86 2.50
N ILE A 58 19.43 4.12 2.43
CA ILE A 58 19.76 5.16 3.40
C ILE A 58 18.64 5.24 4.44
N LEU A 59 18.98 5.17 5.73
CA LEU A 59 18.00 5.37 6.82
C LEU A 59 17.48 6.82 6.79
N PRO A 60 16.16 7.04 6.61
CA PRO A 60 15.61 8.37 6.42
C PRO A 60 15.76 9.27 7.64
N ASN A 61 16.21 10.51 7.42
CA ASN A 61 16.08 11.65 8.33
C ASN A 61 15.34 12.75 7.58
N ILE A 62 14.08 12.93 7.91
CA ILE A 62 13.18 13.86 7.20
C ILE A 62 12.80 15.00 8.14
N LYS A 63 13.00 16.23 7.68
CA LYS A 63 12.56 17.43 8.40
C LYS A 63 11.53 18.18 7.57
N ILE A 64 10.37 18.40 8.15
CA ILE A 64 9.22 19.05 7.54
C ILE A 64 8.97 20.35 8.31
N VAL A 65 8.94 21.48 7.63
CA VAL A 65 8.67 22.78 8.23
C VAL A 65 7.59 23.48 7.43
N ILE A 66 6.53 23.89 8.10
CA ILE A 66 5.50 24.75 7.52
C ILE A 66 5.52 26.07 8.29
N ARG A 67 5.60 27.19 7.57
CA ARG A 67 5.60 28.53 8.14
C ARG A 67 4.58 29.42 7.44
N HIS A 68 4.01 30.35 8.16
CA HIS A 68 3.29 31.45 7.54
C HIS A 68 4.24 32.28 6.67
N SER A 69 3.76 32.73 5.52
CA SER A 69 4.47 33.77 4.76
C SER A 69 4.37 35.12 5.50
N VAL A 70 5.46 35.86 5.49
CA VAL A 70 5.49 37.19 6.13
C VAL A 70 4.60 38.17 5.38
N ASP A 71 4.50 38.00 4.05
CA ASP A 71 3.81 38.97 3.17
C ASP A 71 2.29 38.78 3.13
N ASN A 72 1.79 37.59 3.38
CA ASN A 72 0.36 37.28 3.29
C ASN A 72 -0.03 36.09 4.19
N PRO A 73 -0.98 36.28 5.13
CA PRO A 73 -1.39 35.22 6.08
C PRO A 73 -2.09 34.02 5.44
N ARG A 74 -2.54 34.11 4.17
CA ARG A 74 -3.10 32.98 3.43
C ARG A 74 -2.04 32.11 2.78
N PHE A 75 -0.78 32.55 2.75
CA PHE A 75 0.30 31.82 2.13
C PHE A 75 1.16 31.11 3.18
N TYR A 76 1.54 29.89 2.84
CA TYR A 76 2.37 29.02 3.68
C TYR A 76 3.58 28.54 2.88
N THR A 77 4.75 28.63 3.49
CA THR A 77 5.98 28.04 2.95
C THR A 77 6.14 26.65 3.53
N VAL A 78 6.13 25.65 2.66
CA VAL A 78 6.41 24.25 3.00
C VAL A 78 7.85 23.95 2.60
N THR A 79 8.67 23.54 3.57
CA THR A 79 10.06 23.12 3.35
C THR A 79 10.22 21.68 3.83
N VAL A 80 10.76 20.81 2.97
CA VAL A 80 11.11 19.44 3.35
C VAL A 80 12.57 19.20 3.03
N GLU A 81 13.30 18.69 4.02
CA GLU A 81 14.71 18.32 3.95
C GLU A 81 14.84 16.81 4.13
N ASP A 82 15.66 16.18 3.31
CA ASP A 82 16.03 14.78 3.41
C ASP A 82 17.55 14.58 3.38
N ASN A 83 17.99 13.41 3.81
CA ASN A 83 19.36 12.93 3.71
C ASN A 83 19.53 11.87 2.61
N GLY A 84 18.73 11.95 1.54
CA GLY A 84 18.79 11.02 0.41
C GLY A 84 20.04 11.20 -0.45
N ILE A 85 20.08 10.51 -1.58
CA ILE A 85 21.24 10.55 -2.50
C ILE A 85 21.48 11.91 -3.14
N GLY A 86 20.56 12.87 -3.01
CA GLY A 86 20.57 14.13 -3.74
C GLY A 86 20.25 13.96 -5.24
N ILE A 87 20.17 15.06 -5.96
CA ILE A 87 19.85 15.08 -7.39
C ILE A 87 21.01 15.71 -8.16
N GLN A 88 21.44 15.05 -9.23
CA GLN A 88 22.45 15.63 -10.13
C GLN A 88 21.96 16.94 -10.72
N PRO A 89 22.79 18.02 -10.74
CA PRO A 89 22.35 19.37 -11.07
C PRO A 89 21.74 19.51 -12.46
N GLN A 90 22.13 18.71 -13.43
CA GLN A 90 21.57 18.73 -14.78
C GLN A 90 20.10 18.23 -14.83
N TYR A 91 19.67 17.40 -13.87
CA TYR A 91 18.30 16.87 -13.84
C TYR A 91 17.34 17.71 -13.00
N VAL A 92 17.85 18.55 -12.07
CA VAL A 92 17.01 19.32 -11.13
C VAL A 92 15.94 20.15 -11.84
N PRO A 93 16.26 20.95 -12.91
CA PRO A 93 15.24 21.77 -13.55
C PRO A 93 14.06 20.94 -14.10
N ASN A 94 14.35 19.89 -14.84
CA ASN A 94 13.31 19.04 -15.43
C ASN A 94 12.58 18.20 -14.38
N ALA A 95 13.26 17.77 -13.31
CA ALA A 95 12.66 16.98 -12.24
C ALA A 95 11.56 17.75 -11.49
N PHE A 96 11.69 19.07 -11.36
CA PHE A 96 10.72 19.91 -10.65
C PHE A 96 9.80 20.72 -11.58
N CYS A 97 10.26 21.08 -12.77
CA CYS A 97 9.58 22.05 -13.64
C CYS A 97 9.20 21.55 -15.04
N LYS A 98 9.26 20.23 -15.30
CA LYS A 98 8.75 19.63 -16.53
C LYS A 98 7.71 18.56 -16.21
N VAL A 99 6.45 18.85 -16.53
CA VAL A 99 5.32 17.91 -16.30
C VAL A 99 5.54 16.68 -17.20
N LEU A 100 5.20 15.49 -16.70
CA LEU A 100 5.44 14.19 -17.34
C LEU A 100 6.92 13.84 -17.53
N TYR A 101 7.86 14.48 -16.84
CA TYR A 101 9.25 14.06 -16.76
C TYR A 101 9.54 13.38 -15.42
N SER A 102 9.96 12.12 -15.41
CA SER A 102 10.16 11.37 -14.15
C SER A 102 11.16 10.23 -14.33
N SER A 103 11.93 9.96 -13.27
CA SER A 103 12.73 8.74 -13.12
C SER A 103 11.92 7.53 -12.65
N LYS A 104 10.61 7.72 -12.40
CA LYS A 104 9.71 6.69 -11.85
C LYS A 104 8.91 5.94 -12.94
N TYR A 105 9.19 6.18 -14.23
CA TYR A 105 8.61 5.43 -15.36
C TYR A 105 9.30 4.07 -15.56
N VAL A 106 9.53 3.39 -14.46
CA VAL A 106 10.13 2.05 -14.40
C VAL A 106 9.22 1.13 -13.61
N LEU A 107 9.20 -0.14 -13.96
CA LEU A 107 8.30 -1.09 -13.34
C LEU A 107 8.89 -1.62 -12.03
N ARG A 108 8.66 -0.91 -10.97
CA ARG A 108 8.96 -1.30 -9.57
C ARG A 108 7.99 -0.60 -8.63
N GLN A 109 7.87 -1.10 -7.42
CA GLN A 109 7.10 -0.42 -6.37
C GLN A 109 7.69 0.96 -6.07
N THR A 110 6.87 2.00 -6.18
CA THR A 110 7.21 3.39 -5.80
C THR A 110 6.01 4.03 -5.14
N ARG A 111 6.21 5.06 -4.31
CA ARG A 111 5.13 5.89 -3.78
C ARG A 111 4.50 6.72 -4.89
N GLY A 112 5.32 7.37 -5.72
CA GLY A 112 4.86 8.14 -6.89
C GLY A 112 4.84 7.31 -8.16
N MET A 113 3.70 7.23 -8.87
CA MET A 113 3.60 6.47 -10.15
C MET A 113 3.72 7.35 -11.39
N TYR A 114 3.12 8.54 -11.36
CA TYR A 114 2.91 9.35 -12.58
C TYR A 114 3.92 10.48 -12.77
N GLY A 115 4.83 10.71 -11.81
CA GLY A 115 5.77 11.83 -11.86
C GLY A 115 5.11 13.21 -11.90
N LEU A 116 3.86 13.30 -11.44
CA LEU A 116 3.03 14.51 -11.49
C LEU A 116 3.02 15.28 -10.17
N GLY A 117 3.08 14.60 -9.02
CA GLY A 117 2.74 15.17 -7.73
C GLY A 117 3.52 16.44 -7.37
N ILE A 118 4.85 16.39 -7.40
CA ILE A 118 5.67 17.58 -7.10
C ILE A 118 5.43 18.70 -8.11
N LYS A 119 5.24 18.39 -9.40
CA LYS A 119 4.98 19.39 -10.45
C LYS A 119 3.62 20.06 -10.26
N ALA A 120 2.62 19.28 -9.82
CA ALA A 120 1.31 19.82 -9.49
C ALA A 120 1.38 20.77 -8.26
N ALA A 121 2.20 20.42 -7.26
CA ALA A 121 2.47 21.32 -6.13
C ALA A 121 3.17 22.61 -6.58
N VAL A 122 4.18 22.50 -7.45
CA VAL A 122 4.89 23.67 -8.03
C VAL A 122 3.93 24.53 -8.87
N LEU A 123 3.09 23.92 -9.71
CA LEU A 123 2.07 24.64 -10.49
C LEU A 123 1.08 25.36 -9.59
N TYR A 124 0.58 24.68 -8.55
CA TYR A 124 -0.36 25.30 -7.61
C TYR A 124 0.28 26.49 -6.88
N ALA A 125 1.51 26.33 -6.39
CA ALA A 125 2.27 27.40 -5.74
C ALA A 125 2.49 28.61 -6.68
N GLN A 126 2.87 28.33 -7.94
CA GLN A 126 3.05 29.35 -8.96
C GLN A 126 1.74 30.09 -9.28
N MET A 127 0.63 29.37 -9.39
CA MET A 127 -0.68 29.93 -9.76
C MET A 127 -1.33 30.72 -8.64
N THR A 128 -1.12 30.34 -7.37
CA THR A 128 -1.79 30.96 -6.23
C THR A 128 -0.97 32.05 -5.56
N ALA A 129 0.31 31.80 -5.33
CA ALA A 129 1.22 32.73 -4.65
C ALA A 129 2.23 33.39 -5.60
N GLY A 130 2.20 33.10 -6.90
CA GLY A 130 3.22 33.59 -7.83
C GLY A 130 4.64 33.09 -7.49
N SER A 131 4.75 32.08 -6.61
CA SER A 131 6.01 31.69 -6.01
C SER A 131 6.87 30.85 -6.96
N HIS A 132 8.15 30.73 -6.60
CA HIS A 132 9.12 29.84 -7.23
C HIS A 132 9.24 28.56 -6.39
N VAL A 133 9.65 27.46 -7.03
CA VAL A 133 10.20 26.33 -6.28
C VAL A 133 11.69 26.61 -6.06
N GLU A 134 12.13 26.44 -4.82
CA GLU A 134 13.54 26.53 -4.44
C GLU A 134 14.06 25.12 -4.08
N VAL A 135 15.17 24.75 -4.69
CA VAL A 135 15.79 23.43 -4.50
C VAL A 135 17.25 23.61 -4.15
N ILE A 136 17.63 23.08 -2.99
CA ILE A 136 19.03 22.95 -2.57
C ILE A 136 19.33 21.45 -2.58
N THR A 137 20.35 21.03 -3.30
CA THR A 137 20.67 19.60 -3.37
C THR A 137 22.17 19.36 -3.43
N SER A 138 22.57 18.22 -2.90
CA SER A 138 23.94 17.74 -3.00
C SER A 138 23.94 16.23 -3.23
N PRO A 139 24.39 15.75 -4.40
CA PRO A 139 24.61 14.33 -4.63
C PRO A 139 25.61 13.72 -3.65
N VAL A 140 25.45 12.44 -3.30
CA VAL A 140 26.29 11.70 -2.33
C VAL A 140 27.78 11.91 -2.59
N ASN A 141 28.22 11.78 -3.84
CA ASN A 141 29.66 11.87 -4.20
C ASN A 141 30.08 13.27 -4.67
N SER A 142 29.28 14.32 -4.43
CA SER A 142 29.60 15.69 -4.82
C SER A 142 30.30 16.44 -3.69
N ALA A 143 31.36 17.17 -4.00
CA ALA A 143 31.97 18.14 -3.07
C ALA A 143 31.21 19.49 -3.03
N ARG A 144 30.14 19.64 -3.80
CA ARG A 144 29.41 20.90 -3.95
C ARG A 144 27.95 20.73 -3.57
N ILE A 145 27.38 21.83 -3.11
CA ILE A 145 25.93 22.04 -2.94
C ILE A 145 25.46 22.90 -4.12
N TYR A 146 24.28 22.60 -4.65
CA TYR A 146 23.66 23.29 -5.77
C TYR A 146 22.34 23.90 -5.34
N TYR A 147 22.06 25.13 -5.81
CA TYR A 147 20.83 25.87 -5.56
C TYR A 147 20.15 26.21 -6.88
N PHE A 148 18.84 26.11 -6.90
CA PHE A 148 17.99 26.49 -8.03
C PHE A 148 16.72 27.17 -7.53
N LYS A 149 16.33 28.26 -8.18
CA LYS A 149 15.05 28.94 -8.03
C LYS A 149 14.37 29.00 -9.37
N MET A 150 13.20 28.35 -9.48
CA MET A 150 12.62 28.02 -10.77
C MET A 150 11.10 28.14 -10.78
N LYS A 151 10.54 28.29 -12.00
CA LYS A 151 9.11 28.16 -12.31
C LYS A 151 8.91 27.24 -13.51
N ILE A 152 7.67 26.90 -13.81
CA ILE A 152 7.26 26.16 -14.99
C ILE A 152 6.80 27.15 -16.06
N ASP A 153 7.37 27.09 -17.28
CA ASP A 153 6.76 27.71 -18.44
C ASP A 153 5.50 26.92 -18.83
N LEU A 154 4.34 27.54 -18.61
CA LEU A 154 3.06 26.86 -18.88
C LEU A 154 2.83 26.57 -20.36
N GLY A 155 3.35 27.43 -21.26
CA GLY A 155 3.18 27.27 -22.70
C GLY A 155 4.04 26.13 -23.26
N LYS A 156 5.31 26.12 -22.89
CA LYS A 156 6.31 25.18 -23.41
C LYS A 156 6.46 23.90 -22.59
N ASN A 157 5.92 23.88 -21.35
CA ASN A 157 6.14 22.80 -20.38
C ASN A 157 7.64 22.58 -20.11
N GLU A 158 8.38 23.67 -19.89
CA GLU A 158 9.82 23.68 -19.65
C GLU A 158 10.18 24.47 -18.40
N PRO A 159 11.35 24.20 -17.78
CA PRO A 159 11.81 24.97 -16.61
C PRO A 159 12.26 26.37 -16.99
N LEU A 160 11.79 27.37 -16.22
CA LEU A 160 12.31 28.74 -16.21
C LEU A 160 13.20 28.90 -14.98
N ILE A 161 14.50 29.05 -15.17
CA ILE A 161 15.47 29.20 -14.08
C ILE A 161 15.70 30.70 -13.84
N PHE A 162 15.38 31.18 -12.64
CA PHE A 162 15.58 32.57 -12.23
C PHE A 162 16.92 32.78 -11.53
N GLU A 163 17.29 31.82 -10.68
CA GLU A 163 18.57 31.83 -9.98
C GLU A 163 19.17 30.43 -10.00
N ARG A 164 20.49 30.38 -10.11
CA ARG A 164 21.27 29.13 -10.05
C ARG A 164 22.60 29.43 -9.40
N GLY A 165 22.96 28.63 -8.40
CA GLY A 165 24.21 28.77 -7.69
C GLY A 165 24.85 27.44 -7.31
N SER A 166 26.14 27.47 -6.98
CA SER A 166 26.79 26.33 -6.35
C SER A 166 27.97 26.80 -5.50
N TRP A 167 28.17 26.12 -4.36
CA TRP A 167 29.29 26.39 -3.45
C TRP A 167 29.90 25.08 -2.91
N ARG A 168 31.11 25.16 -2.42
CA ARG A 168 31.80 24.01 -1.84
C ARG A 168 31.21 23.69 -0.47
N LYS A 169 31.09 22.40 -0.13
CA LYS A 169 30.65 21.94 1.19
C LYS A 169 31.65 22.35 2.28
N SER A 170 31.16 22.81 3.41
CA SER A 170 31.96 23.03 4.63
C SER A 170 31.92 21.81 5.56
N ARG A 171 30.95 20.94 5.40
CA ARG A 171 30.77 19.67 6.14
C ARG A 171 30.19 18.61 5.22
N GLU A 172 30.35 17.36 5.58
CA GLU A 172 29.65 16.29 4.87
C GLU A 172 28.14 16.43 5.01
N TRP A 173 27.49 16.56 3.88
CA TRP A 173 26.05 16.57 3.75
C TRP A 173 25.68 16.11 2.34
N HIS A 174 24.65 15.30 2.25
CA HIS A 174 24.00 14.93 0.99
C HIS A 174 22.49 14.88 1.21
N GLY A 175 21.71 15.04 0.14
CA GLY A 175 20.26 15.07 0.21
C GLY A 175 19.67 16.21 -0.59
N THR A 176 18.42 16.51 -0.30
CA THR A 176 17.67 17.57 -0.99
C THR A 176 16.83 18.35 0.01
N ILE A 177 16.80 19.68 -0.16
CA ILE A 177 15.87 20.58 0.52
C ILE A 177 15.00 21.20 -0.56
N VAL A 178 13.70 21.08 -0.42
CA VAL A 178 12.72 21.68 -1.36
C VAL A 178 11.83 22.62 -0.57
N SER A 179 11.70 23.85 -1.08
CA SER A 179 10.82 24.86 -0.51
C SER A 179 9.87 25.42 -1.56
N LEU A 180 8.61 25.56 -1.21
CA LEU A 180 7.61 26.22 -2.04
C LEU A 180 6.58 26.95 -1.18
N THR A 181 6.13 28.12 -1.66
CA THR A 181 5.10 28.93 -1.00
C THR A 181 3.81 28.85 -1.79
N LEU A 182 2.71 28.49 -1.13
CA LEU A 182 1.40 28.29 -1.77
C LEU A 182 0.27 28.84 -0.90
N GLU A 183 -0.88 29.07 -1.52
CA GLU A 183 -2.10 29.36 -0.77
C GLU A 183 -2.53 28.12 0.01
N GLY A 184 -2.78 28.28 1.30
CA GLY A 184 -3.16 27.21 2.22
C GLY A 184 -4.21 27.64 3.22
N ASP A 185 -4.81 26.66 3.89
CA ASP A 185 -5.72 26.83 5.03
C ASP A 185 -5.25 25.91 6.14
N TRP A 186 -4.34 26.40 6.98
CA TRP A 186 -3.76 25.62 8.06
C TRP A 186 -4.79 25.16 9.08
N PRO A 187 -5.72 25.99 9.59
CA PRO A 187 -6.71 25.55 10.55
C PRO A 187 -7.51 24.32 10.10
N ARG A 188 -7.87 24.26 8.80
CA ARG A 188 -8.60 23.10 8.24
C ARG A 188 -7.69 21.94 7.86
N ALA A 189 -6.44 22.20 7.49
CA ALA A 189 -5.47 21.16 7.08
C ALA A 189 -4.75 20.53 8.28
N LYS A 190 -4.60 21.23 9.41
CA LYS A 190 -3.79 20.87 10.59
C LYS A 190 -3.98 19.39 10.98
N GLN A 191 -5.20 19.00 11.29
CA GLN A 191 -5.49 17.65 11.77
C GLN A 191 -5.09 16.58 10.76
N LYS A 192 -5.34 16.80 9.46
CA LYS A 192 -5.00 15.84 8.40
C LYS A 192 -3.50 15.74 8.18
N ILE A 193 -2.76 16.86 8.28
CA ILE A 193 -1.30 16.86 8.15
C ILE A 193 -0.65 16.12 9.34
N PHE A 194 -1.08 16.41 10.58
CA PHE A 194 -0.60 15.67 11.75
C PHE A 194 -0.89 14.17 11.65
N GLU A 195 -2.11 13.80 11.23
CA GLU A 195 -2.48 12.39 11.05
C GLU A 195 -1.65 11.73 9.94
N TYR A 196 -1.40 12.43 8.83
CA TYR A 196 -0.52 11.94 7.76
C TYR A 196 0.90 11.65 8.27
N ILE A 197 1.50 12.60 9.00
CA ILE A 197 2.86 12.47 9.52
C ILE A 197 2.92 11.33 10.56
N LYS A 198 1.92 11.26 11.46
CA LYS A 198 1.79 10.18 12.45
C LYS A 198 1.68 8.81 11.77
N ARG A 199 0.78 8.66 10.78
CA ARG A 199 0.62 7.41 10.03
C ARG A 199 1.87 7.07 9.21
N THR A 200 2.56 8.08 8.67
CA THR A 200 3.87 7.88 8.02
C THR A 200 4.89 7.33 9.01
N ALA A 201 4.95 7.86 10.24
CA ALA A 201 5.85 7.34 11.29
C ALA A 201 5.50 5.92 11.75
N VAL A 202 4.24 5.49 11.64
CA VAL A 202 3.83 4.08 11.87
C VAL A 202 4.42 3.16 10.81
N ILE A 203 4.28 3.55 9.53
CA ILE A 203 4.68 2.68 8.42
C ILE A 203 6.19 2.76 8.12
N THR A 204 6.89 3.77 8.64
CA THR A 204 8.34 3.97 8.50
C THR A 204 9.03 4.08 9.87
N PRO A 205 8.97 3.05 10.74
CA PRO A 205 9.55 3.11 12.09
C PRO A 205 11.08 3.24 12.08
N TYR A 206 11.71 3.01 10.93
CA TYR A 206 13.14 3.19 10.65
C TYR A 206 13.53 4.64 10.28
N ALA A 207 12.54 5.55 10.16
CA ALA A 207 12.79 6.96 9.87
C ALA A 207 12.80 7.82 11.13
N ASN A 208 13.68 8.85 11.13
CA ASN A 208 13.55 10.02 11.98
C ASN A 208 12.73 11.06 11.22
N ILE A 209 11.62 11.50 11.81
CA ILE A 209 10.76 12.52 11.21
C ILE A 209 10.61 13.66 12.21
N VAL A 210 11.03 14.88 11.82
CA VAL A 210 10.82 16.11 12.56
C VAL A 210 9.79 16.93 11.82
N PHE A 211 8.75 17.36 12.50
CA PHE A 211 7.74 18.26 11.96
C PHE A 211 7.64 19.51 12.80
N VAL A 212 7.71 20.67 12.14
CA VAL A 212 7.52 22.00 12.73
C VAL A 212 6.30 22.62 12.07
N SER A 213 5.26 22.87 12.87
CA SER A 213 4.01 23.46 12.39
C SER A 213 4.07 24.99 12.33
N PRO A 214 3.12 25.66 11.64
CA PRO A 214 2.99 27.11 11.68
C PRO A 214 2.72 27.68 13.08
N ASP A 215 2.17 26.88 13.98
CA ASP A 215 1.90 27.23 15.38
C ASP A 215 3.14 26.98 16.28
N GLU A 216 4.32 26.78 15.69
CA GLU A 216 5.59 26.49 16.37
C GLU A 216 5.58 25.17 17.17
N GLU A 217 4.58 24.31 16.97
CA GLU A 217 4.53 22.99 17.58
C GLU A 217 5.56 22.08 16.89
N ILE A 218 6.45 21.46 17.68
CA ILE A 218 7.50 20.56 17.18
C ILE A 218 7.14 19.14 17.59
N VAL A 219 7.02 18.26 16.59
CA VAL A 219 6.80 16.82 16.79
C VAL A 219 7.99 16.05 16.25
N PHE A 220 8.54 15.15 17.07
CA PHE A 220 9.65 14.30 16.68
C PHE A 220 9.30 12.82 16.83
N PHE A 221 9.31 12.10 15.72
CA PHE A 221 9.20 10.65 15.67
C PHE A 221 10.60 10.06 15.48
N LYS A 222 11.26 9.73 16.61
CA LYS A 222 12.58 9.08 16.58
C LYS A 222 12.46 7.67 15.99
N ARG A 223 13.39 7.24 15.16
CA ARG A 223 13.44 5.85 14.67
C ARG A 223 13.51 4.84 15.82
N SER A 224 12.83 3.72 15.66
CA SER A 224 12.82 2.61 16.64
C SER A 224 13.43 1.33 16.07
N VAL A 225 13.68 1.30 14.75
CA VAL A 225 14.26 0.16 14.02
C VAL A 225 15.32 0.70 13.06
N GLU A 226 16.44 0.00 12.93
CA GLU A 226 17.52 0.34 11.98
C GLU A 226 17.50 -0.52 10.71
N LYS A 227 16.54 -1.44 10.62
CA LYS A 227 16.37 -2.33 9.47
C LYS A 227 15.44 -1.68 8.44
N LEU A 228 15.95 -1.46 7.24
CA LEU A 228 15.15 -1.02 6.09
C LEU A 228 14.46 -2.23 5.42
N PRO A 229 13.27 -2.04 4.83
CA PRO A 229 12.71 -3.01 3.90
C PRO A 229 13.65 -3.15 2.68
N GLN A 230 13.60 -4.32 2.03
CA GLN A 230 14.41 -4.52 0.82
C GLN A 230 14.01 -3.52 -0.27
N PRO A 231 14.97 -2.84 -0.92
CA PRO A 231 14.65 -1.95 -2.01
C PRO A 231 14.05 -2.72 -3.19
N PRO A 232 13.02 -2.18 -3.86
CA PRO A 232 12.39 -2.82 -5.00
C PRO A 232 13.32 -2.77 -6.22
N LEU A 233 13.45 -3.89 -6.92
CA LEU A 233 14.24 -3.95 -8.15
C LEU A 233 13.37 -3.60 -9.36
N GLU A 234 13.97 -2.93 -10.34
CA GLU A 234 13.35 -2.73 -11.63
C GLU A 234 13.18 -4.08 -12.35
N VAL A 235 12.01 -4.30 -12.92
CA VAL A 235 11.68 -5.49 -13.69
C VAL A 235 11.10 -5.12 -15.04
N LYS A 236 11.21 -6.02 -16.02
CA LYS A 236 10.54 -5.87 -17.31
C LYS A 236 9.02 -6.04 -17.14
N PRO A 237 8.21 -5.50 -18.06
CA PRO A 237 6.77 -5.75 -18.05
C PRO A 237 6.48 -7.24 -18.17
N HIS A 238 5.36 -7.67 -17.59
CA HIS A 238 4.85 -9.03 -17.76
C HIS A 238 3.81 -9.05 -18.88
N PRO A 239 3.80 -10.03 -19.78
CA PRO A 239 2.89 -10.03 -20.94
C PRO A 239 1.41 -9.90 -20.56
N CYS A 240 0.97 -10.53 -19.48
CA CYS A 240 -0.43 -10.44 -19.02
C CYS A 240 -0.85 -9.02 -18.58
N GLY A 241 0.10 -8.12 -18.33
CA GLY A 241 -0.15 -6.74 -17.91
C GLY A 241 0.02 -5.70 -19.03
N VAL A 242 0.29 -6.16 -20.25
CA VAL A 242 0.57 -5.30 -21.41
C VAL A 242 -0.65 -5.29 -22.32
N ASP A 243 -1.13 -4.11 -22.69
CA ASP A 243 -2.16 -3.96 -23.71
C ASP A 243 -1.59 -4.08 -25.14
N VAL A 244 -2.48 -4.12 -26.12
CA VAL A 244 -2.10 -4.33 -27.52
C VAL A 244 -1.25 -3.16 -28.04
N GLU A 245 -1.54 -1.92 -27.63
CA GLU A 245 -0.79 -0.75 -28.11
C GLU A 245 0.64 -0.72 -27.55
N LEU A 246 0.81 -1.02 -26.27
CA LEU A 246 2.14 -1.11 -25.67
C LEU A 246 2.95 -2.28 -26.26
N LEU A 247 2.30 -3.44 -26.53
CA LEU A 247 2.94 -4.55 -27.22
C LEU A 247 3.38 -4.12 -28.63
N LYS A 248 2.53 -3.39 -29.36
CA LYS A 248 2.81 -2.86 -30.68
C LYS A 248 3.99 -1.90 -30.66
N GLU A 249 4.04 -0.98 -29.70
CA GLU A 249 5.16 -0.07 -29.51
C GLU A 249 6.47 -0.83 -29.25
N ILE A 250 6.47 -1.80 -28.35
CA ILE A 250 7.64 -2.64 -28.05
C ILE A 250 8.12 -3.40 -29.31
N LEU A 251 7.20 -4.03 -30.03
CA LEU A 251 7.54 -4.80 -31.23
C LEU A 251 8.03 -3.92 -32.36
N ARG A 252 7.48 -2.71 -32.53
CA ARG A 252 7.89 -1.75 -33.55
C ARG A 252 9.15 -0.96 -33.22
N SER A 253 9.64 -1.04 -31.98
CA SER A 253 10.88 -0.38 -31.57
C SER A 253 12.16 -1.09 -32.04
N SER A 254 12.06 -2.31 -32.59
CA SER A 254 13.20 -3.15 -32.95
C SER A 254 12.99 -3.85 -34.30
N SER A 255 14.09 -4.00 -35.07
CA SER A 255 14.11 -4.80 -36.29
C SER A 255 14.54 -6.25 -36.07
N GLU A 256 14.83 -6.66 -34.82
CA GLU A 256 15.22 -8.01 -34.51
C GLU A 256 14.06 -9.03 -34.74
N PRO A 257 14.37 -10.33 -34.86
CA PRO A 257 13.36 -11.38 -34.90
C PRO A 257 12.42 -11.27 -33.69
N VAL A 258 11.12 -11.50 -33.91
CA VAL A 258 10.09 -11.37 -32.87
C VAL A 258 10.37 -12.20 -31.61
N VAL A 259 10.92 -13.40 -31.74
CA VAL A 259 11.37 -14.23 -30.59
C VAL A 259 12.32 -13.46 -29.70
N LYS A 260 13.34 -12.83 -30.27
CA LYS A 260 14.35 -12.07 -29.51
C LYS A 260 13.77 -10.84 -28.83
N VAL A 261 12.86 -10.15 -29.51
CA VAL A 261 12.19 -8.98 -28.91
C VAL A 261 11.34 -9.40 -27.71
N LEU A 262 10.58 -10.48 -27.82
CA LEU A 262 9.77 -11.00 -26.71
C LEU A 262 10.62 -11.40 -25.49
N THR A 263 11.69 -12.16 -25.69
CA THR A 263 12.57 -12.59 -24.60
C THR A 263 13.36 -11.46 -23.96
N LYS A 264 13.73 -10.45 -24.75
CA LYS A 264 14.44 -9.26 -24.25
C LYS A 264 13.53 -8.28 -23.52
N SER A 265 12.28 -8.13 -23.95
CA SER A 265 11.39 -7.07 -23.47
C SER A 265 10.48 -7.49 -22.33
N PHE A 266 10.19 -8.79 -22.18
CA PHE A 266 9.26 -9.28 -21.18
C PHE A 266 9.94 -10.15 -20.12
N GLN A 267 9.45 -10.05 -18.87
CA GLN A 267 9.76 -11.02 -17.82
C GLN A 267 8.90 -12.28 -17.99
N GLY A 268 9.44 -13.41 -17.55
CA GLY A 268 8.70 -14.67 -17.57
C GLY A 268 8.63 -15.35 -18.95
N VAL A 269 9.13 -14.72 -19.99
CA VAL A 269 9.18 -15.24 -21.37
C VAL A 269 10.61 -15.65 -21.71
N GLY A 270 10.84 -16.96 -21.80
CA GLY A 270 12.08 -17.53 -22.36
C GLY A 270 11.90 -17.88 -23.82
N ASP A 271 12.97 -18.37 -24.46
CA ASP A 271 12.94 -18.72 -25.89
C ASP A 271 11.84 -19.75 -26.20
N SER A 272 11.75 -20.83 -25.42
CA SER A 272 10.70 -21.85 -25.61
C SER A 272 9.28 -21.30 -25.44
N THR A 273 9.07 -20.40 -24.46
CA THR A 273 7.76 -19.76 -24.25
C THR A 273 7.40 -18.81 -25.37
N ALA A 274 8.39 -18.06 -25.89
CA ALA A 274 8.20 -17.15 -27.02
C ALA A 274 7.88 -17.95 -28.32
N GLU A 275 8.61 -19.03 -28.59
CA GLU A 275 8.37 -19.89 -29.74
C GLU A 275 6.98 -20.56 -29.67
N GLU A 276 6.58 -21.06 -28.49
CA GLU A 276 5.24 -21.62 -28.28
C GLU A 276 4.14 -20.59 -28.53
N ALA A 277 4.31 -19.37 -27.97
CA ALA A 277 3.36 -18.27 -28.18
C ALA A 277 3.21 -17.90 -29.67
N LEU A 278 4.33 -17.81 -30.39
CA LEU A 278 4.34 -17.49 -31.82
C LEU A 278 3.72 -18.60 -32.67
N LYS A 279 4.00 -19.87 -32.33
CA LYS A 279 3.38 -21.03 -32.97
C LYS A 279 1.86 -21.01 -32.83
N ILE A 280 1.35 -20.76 -31.62
CA ILE A 280 -0.08 -20.65 -31.35
C ILE A 280 -0.70 -19.45 -32.11
N ALA A 281 0.00 -18.32 -32.17
CA ALA A 281 -0.45 -17.14 -32.92
C ALA A 281 -0.33 -17.29 -34.44
N GLY A 282 0.33 -18.34 -34.94
CA GLY A 282 0.57 -18.56 -36.37
C GLY A 282 1.62 -17.63 -36.99
N ILE A 283 2.61 -17.21 -36.20
CA ILE A 283 3.66 -16.26 -36.58
C ILE A 283 5.00 -17.00 -36.73
N GLU A 284 5.71 -16.72 -37.82
CA GLU A 284 7.05 -17.27 -38.05
C GLU A 284 8.08 -16.69 -37.06
N PHE A 285 8.90 -17.54 -36.45
CA PHE A 285 9.86 -17.19 -35.39
C PHE A 285 10.95 -16.19 -35.86
N SER A 286 11.38 -16.34 -37.11
CA SER A 286 12.40 -15.50 -37.73
C SER A 286 11.88 -14.17 -38.25
N LYS A 287 10.57 -13.98 -38.30
CA LYS A 287 9.95 -12.75 -38.82
C LYS A 287 10.44 -11.52 -38.03
N PRO A 288 10.95 -10.48 -38.73
CA PRO A 288 11.30 -9.23 -38.07
C PRO A 288 10.10 -8.61 -37.39
N SER A 289 10.26 -8.15 -36.14
CA SER A 289 9.15 -7.63 -35.32
C SER A 289 8.46 -6.43 -35.97
N LEU A 290 9.20 -5.57 -36.67
CA LEU A 290 8.65 -4.45 -37.47
C LEU A 290 7.68 -4.85 -38.60
N LYS A 291 7.76 -6.10 -39.07
CA LYS A 291 6.92 -6.60 -40.17
C LYS A 291 5.66 -7.30 -39.72
N LEU A 292 5.38 -7.33 -38.41
CA LEU A 292 4.13 -7.88 -37.89
C LEU A 292 2.95 -7.00 -38.27
N THR A 293 1.87 -7.63 -38.74
CA THR A 293 0.59 -6.96 -38.98
C THR A 293 -0.12 -6.68 -37.67
N ASP A 294 -1.03 -5.71 -37.64
CA ASP A 294 -1.82 -5.41 -36.45
C ASP A 294 -2.66 -6.63 -35.99
N GLN A 295 -3.16 -7.44 -36.92
CA GLN A 295 -3.89 -8.68 -36.60
C GLN A 295 -2.99 -9.72 -35.92
N GLU A 296 -1.76 -9.89 -36.37
CA GLU A 296 -0.78 -10.78 -35.74
C GLU A 296 -0.42 -10.30 -34.33
N ILE A 297 -0.27 -8.98 -34.14
CA ILE A 297 0.01 -8.38 -32.82
C ILE A 297 -1.16 -8.62 -31.86
N VAL A 298 -2.40 -8.43 -32.31
CA VAL A 298 -3.59 -8.70 -31.49
C VAL A 298 -3.66 -10.19 -31.08
N LYS A 299 -3.49 -11.12 -32.03
CA LYS A 299 -3.45 -12.54 -31.71
C LYS A 299 -2.33 -12.90 -30.74
N LEU A 300 -1.13 -12.35 -30.94
CA LEU A 300 0.01 -12.57 -30.05
C LEU A 300 -0.27 -12.03 -28.65
N ALA A 301 -0.89 -10.84 -28.53
CA ALA A 301 -1.30 -10.27 -27.26
C ALA A 301 -2.28 -11.16 -26.51
N THR A 302 -3.31 -11.69 -27.21
CA THR A 302 -4.29 -12.62 -26.64
C THR A 302 -3.63 -13.90 -26.14
N VAL A 303 -2.74 -14.50 -26.95
CA VAL A 303 -2.02 -15.71 -26.58
C VAL A 303 -1.09 -15.50 -25.38
N LEU A 304 -0.34 -14.39 -25.33
CA LEU A 304 0.57 -14.07 -24.23
C LEU A 304 -0.16 -13.71 -22.94
N LYS A 305 -1.33 -13.08 -23.05
CA LYS A 305 -2.15 -12.68 -21.91
C LYS A 305 -2.80 -13.89 -21.23
N GLY A 306 -3.19 -14.88 -21.98
CA GLY A 306 -3.95 -16.03 -21.50
C GLY A 306 -5.35 -15.65 -21.01
N VAL A 307 -6.08 -16.61 -20.52
CA VAL A 307 -7.38 -16.42 -19.84
C VAL A 307 -7.17 -16.56 -18.33
N SER A 308 -7.79 -15.71 -17.53
CA SER A 308 -7.80 -15.85 -16.07
C SER A 308 -9.11 -16.49 -15.61
N ILE A 309 -9.10 -17.12 -14.42
CA ILE A 309 -10.31 -17.67 -13.81
C ILE A 309 -11.38 -16.58 -13.60
N ASP A 310 -10.96 -15.36 -13.21
CA ASP A 310 -11.89 -14.24 -13.03
C ASP A 310 -12.50 -13.75 -14.34
N ALA A 311 -11.78 -13.87 -15.46
CA ALA A 311 -12.33 -13.59 -16.78
C ALA A 311 -13.41 -14.60 -17.15
N LEU A 312 -13.20 -15.87 -16.86
CA LEU A 312 -14.20 -16.93 -17.06
C LEU A 312 -15.43 -16.72 -16.17
N LEU A 313 -15.25 -16.41 -14.88
CA LEU A 313 -16.36 -16.15 -13.96
C LEU A 313 -17.17 -14.93 -14.40
N ARG A 314 -16.52 -13.84 -14.78
CA ARG A 314 -17.19 -12.65 -15.32
C ARG A 314 -17.90 -12.94 -16.64
N ALA A 315 -17.28 -13.69 -17.53
CA ALA A 315 -17.91 -14.09 -18.77
C ALA A 315 -19.16 -14.94 -18.49
N ARG A 316 -19.08 -15.94 -17.62
CA ARG A 316 -20.24 -16.73 -17.17
C ARG A 316 -21.41 -15.84 -16.75
N ASP A 317 -21.15 -14.83 -15.89
CA ASP A 317 -22.20 -14.02 -15.27
C ASP A 317 -22.74 -12.90 -16.19
N SER A 318 -21.95 -12.42 -17.16
CA SER A 318 -22.27 -11.22 -17.97
C SER A 318 -22.26 -11.42 -19.49
N THR A 319 -21.91 -12.62 -19.99
CA THR A 319 -21.86 -12.89 -21.44
C THR A 319 -23.22 -12.80 -22.12
N ARG A 320 -23.20 -12.43 -23.39
CA ARG A 320 -24.35 -12.55 -24.31
C ARG A 320 -24.39 -13.91 -25.02
N ALA A 321 -23.34 -14.71 -24.90
CA ALA A 321 -23.30 -16.05 -25.45
C ALA A 321 -24.41 -16.91 -24.84
N THR A 322 -25.05 -17.70 -25.66
CA THR A 322 -26.14 -18.60 -25.26
C THR A 322 -25.61 -19.97 -24.84
N THR A 323 -24.39 -20.30 -25.20
CA THR A 323 -23.75 -21.59 -24.91
C THR A 323 -22.36 -21.41 -24.31
N VAL A 324 -21.92 -22.41 -23.51
CA VAL A 324 -20.58 -22.44 -22.92
C VAL A 324 -19.49 -22.38 -24.00
N ILE A 325 -19.70 -23.06 -25.12
CA ILE A 325 -18.72 -23.07 -26.20
C ILE A 325 -18.60 -21.69 -26.87
N ASP A 326 -19.72 -20.99 -27.07
CA ASP A 326 -19.71 -19.64 -27.65
C ASP A 326 -19.05 -18.64 -26.69
N MET A 327 -19.27 -18.78 -25.38
CA MET A 327 -18.57 -18.00 -24.35
C MET A 327 -17.05 -18.18 -24.44
N LEU A 328 -16.56 -19.43 -24.62
CA LEU A 328 -15.11 -19.68 -24.76
C LEU A 328 -14.55 -19.12 -26.06
N ILE A 329 -15.34 -19.09 -27.14
CA ILE A 329 -14.95 -18.48 -28.41
C ILE A 329 -14.92 -16.95 -28.28
N GLU A 330 -15.89 -16.33 -27.59
CA GLU A 330 -15.87 -14.88 -27.28
C GLU A 330 -14.66 -14.48 -26.42
N LEU A 331 -14.18 -15.37 -25.56
CA LEU A 331 -12.95 -15.19 -24.78
C LEU A 331 -11.68 -15.42 -25.59
N GLU A 332 -11.78 -15.65 -26.89
CA GLU A 332 -10.65 -15.88 -27.80
C GLU A 332 -9.69 -16.99 -27.32
N VAL A 333 -10.24 -18.06 -26.74
CA VAL A 333 -9.43 -19.22 -26.34
C VAL A 333 -8.74 -19.79 -27.59
N PRO A 334 -7.41 -20.04 -27.58
CA PRO A 334 -6.64 -20.41 -28.77
C PRO A 334 -6.86 -21.90 -29.14
N ALA A 335 -8.09 -22.26 -29.39
CA ALA A 335 -8.49 -23.60 -29.85
C ALA A 335 -9.69 -23.51 -30.80
N ASN A 336 -9.78 -24.45 -31.74
CA ASN A 336 -10.93 -24.54 -32.61
C ASN A 336 -12.14 -25.15 -31.84
N LYS A 337 -13.33 -25.00 -32.43
CA LYS A 337 -14.59 -25.45 -31.83
C LYS A 337 -14.58 -26.94 -31.47
N ASP A 338 -13.95 -27.78 -32.30
CA ASP A 338 -13.90 -29.24 -32.08
C ASP A 338 -13.04 -29.60 -30.85
N VAL A 339 -11.89 -28.91 -30.67
CA VAL A 339 -11.02 -29.09 -29.51
C VAL A 339 -11.73 -28.60 -28.24
N LEU A 340 -12.41 -27.46 -28.26
CA LEU A 340 -13.18 -26.95 -27.12
C LEU A 340 -14.35 -27.87 -26.77
N THR A 341 -15.07 -28.38 -27.76
CA THR A 341 -16.15 -29.38 -27.58
C THR A 341 -15.63 -30.64 -26.90
N LYS A 342 -14.51 -31.17 -27.38
CA LYS A 342 -13.87 -32.36 -26.78
C LYS A 342 -13.46 -32.12 -25.33
N LEU A 343 -12.82 -30.98 -25.05
CA LEU A 343 -12.41 -30.59 -23.71
C LEU A 343 -13.60 -30.50 -22.74
N LEU A 344 -14.70 -29.85 -23.16
CA LEU A 344 -15.91 -29.73 -22.34
C LEU A 344 -16.54 -31.11 -22.06
N ASN A 345 -16.59 -31.98 -23.08
CA ASN A 345 -17.11 -33.35 -22.93
C ASN A 345 -16.23 -34.19 -21.97
N GLU A 346 -14.91 -34.03 -22.00
CA GLU A 346 -13.98 -34.71 -21.05
C GLU A 346 -14.22 -34.25 -19.61
N LEU A 347 -14.70 -33.03 -19.40
CA LEU A 347 -15.10 -32.47 -18.11
C LEU A 347 -16.56 -32.81 -17.72
N ASN A 348 -17.29 -33.59 -18.53
CA ASN A 348 -18.73 -33.85 -18.38
C ASN A 348 -19.58 -32.55 -18.36
N ILE A 349 -19.18 -31.55 -19.14
CA ILE A 349 -19.92 -30.29 -19.31
C ILE A 349 -20.51 -30.27 -20.71
N ASP A 350 -21.83 -30.07 -20.81
CA ASP A 350 -22.49 -29.93 -22.11
C ASP A 350 -22.04 -28.62 -22.79
N PRO A 351 -21.39 -28.67 -23.96
CA PRO A 351 -20.94 -27.50 -24.69
C PRO A 351 -22.06 -26.53 -25.07
N LEU A 352 -23.29 -27.02 -25.17
CA LEU A 352 -24.47 -26.24 -25.56
C LEU A 352 -25.28 -25.73 -24.36
N SER A 353 -24.87 -26.04 -23.14
CA SER A 353 -25.53 -25.52 -21.92
C SER A 353 -25.34 -24.02 -21.75
N ASP A 354 -26.26 -23.38 -21.01
CA ASP A 354 -26.14 -21.96 -20.65
C ASP A 354 -24.92 -21.75 -19.75
N PRO A 355 -24.02 -20.81 -20.08
CA PRO A 355 -22.86 -20.48 -19.23
C PRO A 355 -23.22 -20.22 -17.77
N ARG A 356 -24.37 -19.58 -17.49
CA ARG A 356 -24.84 -19.25 -16.14
C ARG A 356 -25.21 -20.47 -15.29
N SER A 357 -25.38 -21.63 -15.91
CA SER A 357 -25.64 -22.90 -15.21
C SER A 357 -24.37 -23.52 -14.62
N LEU A 358 -23.18 -23.01 -14.97
CA LEU A 358 -21.92 -23.54 -14.49
C LEU A 358 -21.68 -23.19 -13.01
N SER A 359 -21.34 -24.19 -12.21
CA SER A 359 -20.86 -23.97 -10.84
C SER A 359 -19.43 -23.38 -10.85
N ASP A 360 -19.00 -22.83 -9.72
CA ASP A 360 -17.64 -22.28 -9.59
C ASP A 360 -16.60 -23.39 -9.78
N GLU A 361 -16.88 -24.62 -9.32
CA GLU A 361 -16.01 -25.79 -9.51
C GLU A 361 -15.91 -26.18 -10.99
N ALA A 362 -17.01 -26.10 -11.74
CA ALA A 362 -17.00 -26.35 -13.18
C ALA A 362 -16.17 -25.31 -13.93
N VAL A 363 -16.30 -24.03 -13.57
CA VAL A 363 -15.48 -22.96 -14.15
C VAL A 363 -14.00 -23.16 -13.82
N GLU A 364 -13.67 -23.59 -12.58
CA GLU A 364 -12.30 -23.89 -12.20
C GLU A 364 -11.72 -25.09 -12.99
N ALA A 365 -12.53 -26.11 -13.26
CA ALA A 365 -12.14 -27.26 -14.08
C ALA A 365 -11.88 -26.84 -15.53
N ILE A 366 -12.79 -26.04 -16.13
CA ILE A 366 -12.59 -25.47 -17.47
C ILE A 366 -11.29 -24.65 -17.51
N TYR A 367 -11.05 -23.79 -16.52
CA TYR A 367 -9.84 -22.98 -16.45
C TYR A 367 -8.57 -23.82 -16.45
N LYS A 368 -8.52 -24.90 -15.66
CA LYS A 368 -7.35 -25.80 -15.58
C LYS A 368 -7.01 -26.45 -16.92
N GLU A 369 -8.01 -26.84 -17.69
CA GLU A 369 -7.79 -27.45 -19.00
C GLU A 369 -7.43 -26.41 -20.06
N ILE A 370 -8.14 -25.27 -20.11
CA ILE A 370 -7.84 -24.18 -21.05
C ILE A 370 -6.43 -23.62 -20.80
N ALA A 371 -6.01 -23.49 -19.54
CA ALA A 371 -4.67 -22.99 -19.22
C ALA A 371 -3.53 -23.83 -19.86
N LYS A 372 -3.78 -25.09 -20.18
CA LYS A 372 -2.82 -25.95 -20.88
C LYS A 372 -2.65 -25.58 -22.38
N LEU A 373 -3.60 -24.84 -22.94
CA LEU A 373 -3.59 -24.40 -24.34
C LEU A 373 -2.75 -23.14 -24.56
N TYR A 374 -2.34 -22.47 -23.47
CA TYR A 374 -1.54 -21.25 -23.51
C TYR A 374 -0.08 -21.52 -23.15
N PRO A 375 0.85 -20.70 -23.66
CA PRO A 375 2.26 -20.83 -23.31
C PRO A 375 2.46 -20.59 -21.80
N LYS A 376 3.34 -21.37 -21.21
CA LYS A 376 3.64 -21.29 -19.77
C LYS A 376 4.52 -20.07 -19.47
N VAL A 377 3.92 -18.91 -19.38
CA VAL A 377 4.59 -17.69 -18.92
C VAL A 377 4.84 -17.80 -17.41
N ARG A 378 6.08 -17.58 -16.97
CA ARG A 378 6.39 -17.59 -15.53
C ARG A 378 5.72 -16.38 -14.85
N PRO A 379 5.22 -16.53 -13.61
CA PRO A 379 4.59 -15.43 -12.91
C PRO A 379 5.54 -14.22 -12.76
N PRO A 380 4.99 -12.99 -12.68
CA PRO A 380 5.80 -11.78 -12.52
C PRO A 380 6.62 -11.83 -11.22
N SER A 381 7.85 -11.32 -11.31
CA SER A 381 8.81 -11.37 -10.21
C SER A 381 8.37 -10.51 -9.01
N PRO A 382 8.28 -11.06 -7.80
CA PRO A 382 8.02 -10.28 -6.60
C PRO A 382 9.20 -9.40 -6.18
N LYS A 383 10.38 -9.52 -6.79
CA LYS A 383 11.55 -8.67 -6.52
C LYS A 383 11.31 -7.19 -6.83
N ALA A 384 10.29 -6.88 -7.63
CA ALA A 384 9.84 -5.52 -7.87
C ALA A 384 9.12 -4.88 -6.67
N LEU A 385 8.79 -5.65 -5.65
CA LEU A 385 8.08 -5.21 -4.46
C LEU A 385 9.04 -4.98 -3.29
N SER A 386 8.59 -4.12 -2.37
CA SER A 386 9.30 -3.79 -1.13
C SER A 386 8.31 -3.86 0.04
N PRO A 387 7.84 -5.08 0.41
CA PRO A 387 7.01 -5.24 1.59
C PRO A 387 7.81 -4.86 2.84
N LEU A 388 7.11 -4.46 3.89
CA LEU A 388 7.72 -4.08 5.16
C LEU A 388 8.15 -5.31 5.97
N GLY A 389 7.33 -6.35 5.95
CA GLY A 389 7.45 -7.50 6.83
C GLY A 389 6.81 -7.27 8.21
N GLU A 390 6.52 -8.36 8.87
CA GLU A 390 5.79 -8.37 10.14
C GLU A 390 6.49 -7.55 11.22
N ASP A 391 7.82 -7.72 11.38
CA ASP A 391 8.62 -7.05 12.42
C ASP A 391 8.55 -5.52 12.34
N ILE A 392 8.65 -4.95 11.13
CA ILE A 392 8.65 -3.50 10.91
C ILE A 392 7.26 -2.92 11.22
N ILE A 393 6.21 -3.59 10.77
CA ILE A 393 4.82 -3.15 11.02
C ILE A 393 4.51 -3.20 12.51
N GLU A 394 4.88 -4.28 13.20
CA GLU A 394 4.67 -4.41 14.65
C GLU A 394 5.44 -3.34 15.41
N ALA A 395 6.71 -3.08 15.05
CA ALA A 395 7.52 -2.05 15.67
C ALA A 395 6.92 -0.65 15.52
N GLY A 396 6.35 -0.34 14.33
CA GLY A 396 5.67 0.93 14.07
C GLY A 396 4.42 1.12 14.92
N LEU A 397 3.59 0.10 15.02
CA LEU A 397 2.38 0.13 15.87
C LEU A 397 2.75 0.24 17.35
N LYS A 398 3.74 -0.52 17.84
CA LYS A 398 4.23 -0.44 19.22
C LYS A 398 4.75 0.96 19.55
N LYS A 399 5.54 1.55 18.66
CA LYS A 399 6.14 2.89 18.83
C LYS A 399 5.09 3.99 19.02
N ILE A 400 4.02 3.96 18.24
CA ILE A 400 3.06 5.07 18.16
C ILE A 400 1.86 4.88 19.10
N PHE A 401 1.39 3.65 19.28
CA PHE A 401 0.15 3.37 20.00
C PHE A 401 0.36 2.62 21.33
N ASN A 402 1.56 2.08 21.58
CA ASN A 402 1.89 1.30 22.76
C ASN A 402 0.79 0.29 23.14
N PRO A 403 0.42 -0.63 22.23
CA PRO A 403 -0.63 -1.63 22.48
C PRO A 403 -0.18 -2.72 23.46
N ASP A 404 -1.14 -3.37 24.14
CA ASP A 404 -0.88 -4.58 24.94
C ASP A 404 -0.57 -5.79 24.06
N PHE A 405 -1.17 -5.83 22.87
CA PHE A 405 -0.99 -6.89 21.89
C PHE A 405 -0.85 -6.31 20.48
N VAL A 406 0.07 -6.88 19.70
CA VAL A 406 0.18 -6.61 18.27
C VAL A 406 0.60 -7.88 17.53
N LYS A 407 -0.02 -8.11 16.39
CA LYS A 407 0.37 -9.17 15.45
C LYS A 407 0.22 -8.66 14.02
N ALA A 408 1.29 -8.74 13.25
CA ALA A 408 1.30 -8.52 11.82
C ALA A 408 1.35 -9.85 11.06
N VAL A 409 0.87 -9.83 9.84
CA VAL A 409 0.85 -10.96 8.88
C VAL A 409 1.21 -10.43 7.51
N SER A 410 2.16 -11.09 6.84
CA SER A 410 2.54 -10.81 5.46
C SER A 410 2.15 -12.00 4.58
N ARG A 411 1.35 -11.75 3.55
CA ARG A 411 0.86 -12.80 2.64
C ARG A 411 1.87 -13.10 1.55
N LYS A 412 1.79 -14.29 0.96
CA LYS A 412 2.60 -14.67 -0.21
C LYS A 412 2.25 -13.79 -1.41
N PRO A 413 3.21 -13.50 -2.31
CA PRO A 413 2.95 -12.74 -3.52
C PRO A 413 1.82 -13.35 -4.36
N ARG A 414 0.96 -12.48 -4.88
CA ARG A 414 -0.10 -12.79 -5.84
C ARG A 414 0.04 -11.90 -7.06
N VAL A 415 -0.79 -12.12 -8.05
CA VAL A 415 -0.76 -11.39 -9.33
C VAL A 415 -2.15 -10.88 -9.65
N TYR A 416 -2.21 -9.63 -10.08
CA TYR A 416 -3.39 -9.01 -10.64
C TYR A 416 -3.01 -8.28 -11.93
N GLN A 417 -3.64 -8.61 -13.05
CA GLN A 417 -3.37 -8.03 -14.37
C GLN A 417 -1.87 -7.96 -14.74
N GLY A 418 -1.12 -9.04 -14.49
CA GLY A 418 0.31 -9.10 -14.76
C GLY A 418 1.21 -8.32 -13.80
N HIS A 419 0.65 -7.68 -12.78
CA HIS A 419 1.39 -6.99 -11.73
C HIS A 419 1.43 -7.82 -10.46
N PRO A 420 2.63 -8.05 -9.88
CA PRO A 420 2.72 -8.71 -8.59
C PRO A 420 2.18 -7.79 -7.49
N PHE A 421 1.55 -8.38 -6.48
CA PHE A 421 1.17 -7.68 -5.28
C PHE A 421 1.38 -8.54 -4.03
N ILE A 422 1.60 -7.89 -2.89
CA ILE A 422 1.67 -8.49 -1.56
C ILE A 422 0.72 -7.71 -0.66
N VAL A 423 -0.03 -8.43 0.15
CA VAL A 423 -0.88 -7.88 1.21
C VAL A 423 -0.22 -8.13 2.55
N GLU A 424 -0.14 -7.08 3.35
CA GLU A 424 0.25 -7.13 4.75
C GLU A 424 -0.88 -6.55 5.61
N ALA A 425 -1.18 -7.19 6.72
CA ALA A 425 -2.17 -6.68 7.67
C ALA A 425 -1.65 -6.85 9.10
N ALA A 426 -2.11 -5.98 10.00
CA ALA A 426 -1.82 -6.12 11.42
C ALA A 426 -3.02 -5.76 12.28
N VAL A 427 -3.05 -6.36 13.45
CA VAL A 427 -4.02 -6.07 14.50
C VAL A 427 -3.27 -5.64 15.76
N ALA A 428 -3.66 -4.50 16.34
CA ALA A 428 -3.16 -4.02 17.62
C ALA A 428 -4.33 -3.82 18.59
N TYR A 429 -4.14 -4.18 19.86
CA TYR A 429 -5.21 -4.17 20.85
C TYR A 429 -4.73 -3.72 22.22
N GLY A 430 -5.56 -2.94 22.92
CA GLY A 430 -5.30 -2.51 24.30
C GLY A 430 -4.25 -1.41 24.44
N GLY A 431 -3.69 -1.28 25.64
CA GLY A 431 -2.64 -0.31 25.95
C GLY A 431 -3.09 1.15 25.74
N GLY A 432 -2.32 1.91 24.97
CA GLY A 432 -2.60 3.32 24.66
C GLY A 432 -3.68 3.56 23.58
N ILE A 433 -4.33 2.50 23.07
CA ILE A 433 -5.37 2.62 22.04
C ILE A 433 -6.70 3.02 22.68
N PRO A 434 -7.36 4.09 22.22
CA PRO A 434 -8.69 4.46 22.72
C PRO A 434 -9.75 3.45 22.25
N SER A 435 -10.72 3.15 23.13
CA SER A 435 -11.89 2.33 22.77
C SER A 435 -12.82 3.08 21.84
N SER A 436 -13.27 2.42 20.78
CA SER A 436 -14.20 2.96 19.79
C SER A 436 -15.25 1.94 19.39
N SER A 437 -16.43 2.42 18.95
CA SER A 437 -17.51 1.59 18.43
C SER A 437 -17.15 0.84 17.13
N GLU A 438 -16.17 1.35 16.39
CA GLU A 438 -15.63 0.74 15.19
C GLU A 438 -14.09 0.63 15.32
N PRO A 439 -13.44 -0.38 14.73
CA PRO A 439 -11.99 -0.47 14.72
C PRO A 439 -11.35 0.75 14.06
N THR A 440 -10.28 1.27 14.62
CA THR A 440 -9.48 2.29 13.94
C THR A 440 -8.75 1.63 12.76
N LEU A 441 -9.06 2.04 11.53
CA LEU A 441 -8.46 1.49 10.33
C LEU A 441 -7.30 2.37 9.82
N LEU A 442 -6.12 1.77 9.73
CA LEU A 442 -4.92 2.38 9.14
C LEU A 442 -4.68 1.72 7.79
N ARG A 443 -4.91 2.46 6.69
CA ARG A 443 -4.80 1.96 5.32
C ARG A 443 -3.55 2.50 4.66
N TYR A 444 -2.84 1.61 3.95
CA TYR A 444 -1.62 1.96 3.23
C TYR A 444 -1.56 1.28 1.86
N ALA A 445 -1.02 1.99 0.88
CA ALA A 445 -0.67 1.48 -0.44
C ALA A 445 0.74 1.91 -0.80
N ASN A 446 1.63 0.96 -1.10
CA ASN A 446 3.04 1.25 -1.35
C ASN A 446 3.68 2.15 -0.28
N LYS A 447 3.38 1.90 1.00
CA LYS A 447 3.83 2.68 2.18
C LYS A 447 3.27 4.11 2.26
N ILE A 448 2.23 4.42 1.49
CA ILE A 448 1.53 5.71 1.52
C ILE A 448 0.31 5.59 2.45
N PRO A 449 0.15 6.45 3.46
CA PRO A 449 -1.07 6.54 4.24
C PRO A 449 -2.26 7.02 3.39
N LEU A 450 -3.39 6.31 3.45
CA LEU A 450 -4.63 6.69 2.79
C LEU A 450 -5.59 7.30 3.82
N LEU A 451 -5.83 8.64 3.72
CA LEU A 451 -6.59 9.39 4.74
C LEU A 451 -8.01 9.76 4.33
N TYR A 452 -8.33 9.64 3.05
CA TYR A 452 -9.64 10.01 2.51
C TYR A 452 -10.37 8.76 1.98
N ASP A 453 -11.67 8.87 1.78
CA ASP A 453 -12.53 7.86 1.16
C ASP A 453 -12.43 6.47 1.82
N GLU A 454 -12.37 6.44 3.16
CA GLU A 454 -12.18 5.20 3.93
C GLU A 454 -13.27 4.16 3.65
N LYS A 455 -14.54 4.56 3.65
CA LYS A 455 -15.66 3.65 3.41
C LYS A 455 -15.75 3.13 1.97
N ALA A 456 -15.11 3.83 1.04
CA ALA A 456 -15.03 3.40 -0.35
C ALA A 456 -13.90 2.39 -0.60
N ASP A 457 -12.98 2.19 0.33
CA ASP A 457 -11.81 1.33 0.19
C ASP A 457 -12.16 -0.16 0.38
N VAL A 458 -11.49 -1.02 -0.37
CA VAL A 458 -11.65 -2.48 -0.25
C VAL A 458 -11.38 -3.01 1.16
N SER A 459 -10.43 -2.38 1.89
CA SER A 459 -10.13 -2.77 3.28
C SER A 459 -11.31 -2.57 4.21
N TRP A 460 -12.06 -1.47 4.05
CA TRP A 460 -13.27 -1.23 4.84
C TRP A 460 -14.34 -2.29 4.58
N LYS A 461 -14.58 -2.62 3.31
CA LYS A 461 -15.55 -3.66 2.92
C LYS A 461 -15.22 -5.04 3.50
N VAL A 462 -13.93 -5.35 3.61
CA VAL A 462 -13.51 -6.59 4.28
C VAL A 462 -13.84 -6.55 5.78
N ILE A 463 -13.60 -5.40 6.43
CA ILE A 463 -13.84 -5.24 7.87
C ILE A 463 -15.33 -5.30 8.22
N GLU A 464 -16.20 -4.72 7.40
CA GLU A 464 -17.66 -4.78 7.57
C GLU A 464 -18.22 -6.21 7.58
N LYS A 465 -17.55 -7.14 6.90
CA LYS A 465 -17.94 -8.56 6.83
C LYS A 465 -17.42 -9.40 8.01
N ILE A 466 -16.68 -8.80 8.97
CA ILE A 466 -16.09 -9.54 10.08
C ILE A 466 -17.10 -9.68 11.23
N ASN A 467 -17.33 -10.93 11.66
CA ASN A 467 -18.02 -11.19 12.91
C ASN A 467 -17.03 -11.14 14.08
N TRP A 468 -17.08 -10.06 14.87
CA TRP A 468 -16.16 -9.78 15.97
C TRP A 468 -16.29 -10.75 17.13
N GLU A 469 -17.50 -11.28 17.39
CA GLU A 469 -17.75 -12.23 18.48
C GLU A 469 -16.95 -13.52 18.31
N GLN A 470 -16.70 -13.98 17.08
CA GLN A 470 -15.86 -15.15 16.78
C GLN A 470 -14.41 -14.99 17.27
N TYR A 471 -13.99 -13.73 17.50
CA TYR A 471 -12.64 -13.40 17.98
C TYR A 471 -12.63 -12.95 19.45
N ASN A 472 -13.74 -13.10 20.18
CA ASN A 472 -13.93 -12.62 21.55
C ASN A 472 -13.70 -11.10 21.70
N ILE A 473 -14.10 -10.34 20.70
CA ILE A 473 -14.03 -8.87 20.70
C ILE A 473 -15.45 -8.34 20.82
N VAL A 474 -15.67 -7.53 21.85
CA VAL A 474 -16.95 -6.84 22.10
C VAL A 474 -16.72 -5.35 21.91
N MET A 475 -17.45 -4.73 20.99
CA MET A 475 -17.39 -3.29 20.76
C MET A 475 -18.22 -2.54 21.83
N PRO A 476 -17.77 -1.35 22.28
CA PRO A 476 -16.58 -0.63 21.90
C PRO A 476 -15.27 -1.26 22.40
N ALA A 477 -14.25 -1.32 21.53
CA ALA A 477 -12.98 -1.97 21.82
C ALA A 477 -11.77 -1.10 21.44
N PRO A 478 -10.63 -1.22 22.16
CA PRO A 478 -9.38 -0.54 21.82
C PRO A 478 -8.64 -1.31 20.71
N LEU A 479 -9.14 -1.24 19.48
CA LEU A 479 -8.72 -2.07 18.35
C LEU A 479 -8.25 -1.20 17.17
N ILE A 480 -7.05 -1.49 16.70
CA ILE A 480 -6.52 -0.97 15.42
C ILE A 480 -6.35 -2.13 14.45
N ILE A 481 -6.78 -1.92 13.22
CA ILE A 481 -6.48 -2.77 12.07
C ILE A 481 -5.63 -1.96 11.10
N LEU A 482 -4.49 -2.51 10.72
CA LEU A 482 -3.62 -1.95 9.69
C LEU A 482 -3.71 -2.83 8.45
N THR A 483 -3.87 -2.21 7.29
CA THR A 483 -3.80 -2.87 5.97
C THR A 483 -2.77 -2.18 5.10
N HIS A 484 -1.96 -2.96 4.39
CA HIS A 484 -0.95 -2.47 3.47
C HIS A 484 -0.93 -3.33 2.20
N VAL A 485 -1.08 -2.69 1.05
CA VAL A 485 -0.99 -3.33 -0.27
C VAL A 485 0.24 -2.83 -1.00
N CYS A 486 1.16 -3.74 -1.29
CA CYS A 486 2.34 -3.49 -2.12
C CYS A 486 2.08 -3.97 -3.53
N SER A 487 2.28 -3.13 -4.54
CA SER A 487 2.20 -3.54 -5.95
C SER A 487 3.03 -2.62 -6.85
N THR A 488 3.45 -3.13 -8.00
CA THR A 488 4.01 -2.29 -9.07
C THR A 488 2.95 -1.39 -9.69
N LYS A 489 1.65 -1.77 -9.55
CA LYS A 489 0.49 -0.98 -10.00
C LYS A 489 -0.67 -1.23 -9.04
N VAL A 490 -0.78 -0.40 -8.00
CA VAL A 490 -1.91 -0.47 -7.07
C VAL A 490 -3.19 -0.07 -7.80
N PRO A 491 -4.28 -0.87 -7.70
CA PRO A 491 -5.56 -0.53 -8.32
C PRO A 491 -6.30 0.54 -7.50
N PHE A 492 -5.94 1.81 -7.68
CA PHE A 492 -6.66 2.92 -7.04
C PHE A 492 -7.98 3.24 -7.76
N LYS A 493 -8.99 3.74 -7.02
CA LYS A 493 -10.26 4.23 -7.59
C LYS A 493 -10.12 5.54 -8.37
N GLY A 494 -9.05 6.30 -8.14
CA GLY A 494 -8.81 7.58 -8.79
C GLY A 494 -7.36 8.04 -8.77
N VAL A 495 -7.06 9.11 -9.50
CA VAL A 495 -5.71 9.70 -9.63
C VAL A 495 -5.15 10.19 -8.29
N GLY A 496 -6.02 10.63 -7.37
CA GLY A 496 -5.65 11.10 -6.02
C GLY A 496 -5.08 10.03 -5.10
N LYS A 497 -5.16 8.73 -5.47
CA LYS A 497 -4.65 7.58 -4.70
C LYS A 497 -5.21 7.53 -3.27
N GLU A 498 -6.51 7.71 -3.09
CA GLU A 498 -7.12 7.84 -1.75
C GLU A 498 -7.80 6.57 -1.26
N SER A 499 -8.22 5.71 -2.18
CA SER A 499 -8.82 4.40 -1.89
C SER A 499 -8.43 3.35 -2.93
N ILE A 500 -8.29 2.12 -2.47
CA ILE A 500 -8.01 0.95 -3.31
C ILE A 500 -9.33 0.43 -3.87
N ALA A 501 -9.34 0.09 -5.15
CA ALA A 501 -10.52 -0.44 -5.84
C ALA A 501 -10.89 -1.84 -5.34
N ASP A 502 -12.16 -2.20 -5.54
CA ASP A 502 -12.71 -3.51 -5.18
C ASP A 502 -12.25 -4.57 -6.20
N VAL A 503 -11.04 -5.07 -5.98
CA VAL A 503 -10.44 -6.15 -6.77
C VAL A 503 -10.55 -7.44 -5.97
N PRO A 504 -11.23 -8.48 -6.50
CA PRO A 504 -11.50 -9.72 -5.77
C PRO A 504 -10.25 -10.39 -5.20
N GLU A 505 -9.14 -10.40 -5.96
CA GLU A 505 -7.88 -11.00 -5.52
C GLU A 505 -7.28 -10.24 -4.33
N VAL A 506 -7.37 -8.90 -4.34
CA VAL A 506 -6.89 -8.05 -3.25
C VAL A 506 -7.80 -8.19 -2.04
N GLU A 507 -9.12 -8.17 -2.21
CA GLU A 507 -10.11 -8.37 -1.15
C GLU A 507 -9.91 -9.71 -0.44
N ARG A 508 -9.73 -10.79 -1.20
CA ARG A 508 -9.49 -12.13 -0.67
C ARG A 508 -8.23 -12.20 0.19
N GLU A 509 -7.09 -11.68 -0.29
CA GLU A 509 -5.84 -11.73 0.45
C GLU A 509 -5.88 -10.81 1.68
N LEU A 510 -6.54 -9.64 1.62
CA LEU A 510 -6.82 -8.77 2.77
C LEU A 510 -7.64 -9.50 3.83
N GLY A 511 -8.73 -10.15 3.42
CA GLY A 511 -9.59 -10.93 4.32
C GLY A 511 -8.84 -12.07 5.01
N LEU A 512 -7.97 -12.78 4.28
CA LEU A 512 -7.16 -13.85 4.84
C LEU A 512 -6.13 -13.32 5.85
N ALA A 513 -5.42 -12.22 5.52
CA ALA A 513 -4.42 -11.62 6.40
C ALA A 513 -5.04 -11.09 7.70
N ILE A 514 -6.14 -10.35 7.61
CA ILE A 514 -6.85 -9.79 8.78
C ILE A 514 -7.38 -10.91 9.68
N LYS A 515 -8.04 -11.93 9.10
CA LYS A 515 -8.55 -13.08 9.85
C LYS A 515 -7.44 -13.88 10.54
N GLU A 516 -6.27 -13.98 9.95
CA GLU A 516 -5.10 -14.65 10.55
C GLU A 516 -4.59 -13.84 11.75
N ALA A 517 -4.42 -12.53 11.63
CA ALA A 517 -4.03 -11.66 12.74
C ALA A 517 -5.07 -11.65 13.87
N LEU A 518 -6.37 -11.64 13.56
CA LEU A 518 -7.47 -11.71 14.53
C LEU A 518 -7.50 -13.04 15.29
N ARG A 519 -7.16 -14.18 14.65
CA ARG A 519 -7.05 -15.46 15.37
C ARG A 519 -5.95 -15.41 16.44
N ALA A 520 -4.81 -14.81 16.13
CA ALA A 520 -3.74 -14.63 17.10
C ALA A 520 -4.18 -13.72 18.27
N LEU A 521 -4.94 -12.65 18.00
CA LEU A 521 -5.53 -11.81 19.04
C LEU A 521 -6.52 -12.60 19.90
N ARG A 522 -7.43 -13.36 19.31
CA ARG A 522 -8.38 -14.22 20.03
C ARG A 522 -7.66 -15.15 21.01
N ASP A 523 -6.60 -15.81 20.55
CA ASP A 523 -5.86 -16.75 21.38
C ASP A 523 -5.15 -16.04 22.55
N HIS A 524 -4.67 -14.80 22.33
CA HIS A 524 -4.16 -13.94 23.39
C HIS A 524 -5.25 -13.55 24.41
N LEU A 525 -6.42 -13.11 23.94
CA LEU A 525 -7.54 -12.71 24.80
C LEU A 525 -8.06 -13.89 25.65
N VAL A 526 -8.19 -15.07 25.04
CA VAL A 526 -8.61 -16.29 25.75
C VAL A 526 -7.61 -16.66 26.85
N ARG A 527 -6.31 -16.58 26.57
CA ARG A 527 -5.26 -16.84 27.56
C ARG A 527 -5.35 -15.85 28.71
N ARG A 528 -5.42 -14.55 28.42
CA ARG A 528 -5.53 -13.47 29.42
C ARG A 528 -6.77 -13.64 30.28
N MET A 529 -7.92 -14.00 29.70
CA MET A 529 -9.15 -14.26 30.43
C MET A 529 -9.01 -15.46 31.37
N LYS A 530 -8.36 -16.54 30.93
CA LYS A 530 -8.08 -17.70 31.79
C LYS A 530 -7.17 -17.33 32.98
N GLU A 531 -6.13 -16.52 32.73
CA GLU A 531 -5.21 -16.04 33.76
C GLU A 531 -5.94 -15.16 34.80
N GLU A 532 -6.80 -14.24 34.34
CA GLU A 532 -7.61 -13.40 35.23
C GLU A 532 -8.61 -14.22 36.06
N LEU A 533 -9.30 -15.17 35.43
CA LEU A 533 -10.20 -16.09 36.15
C LEU A 533 -9.45 -16.91 37.19
N ALA A 534 -8.27 -17.42 36.86
CA ALA A 534 -7.41 -18.15 37.80
C ALA A 534 -6.98 -17.25 38.97
N LYS A 535 -6.58 -15.99 38.68
CA LYS A 535 -6.24 -14.99 39.72
C LYS A 535 -7.44 -14.71 40.64
N ARG A 536 -8.61 -14.43 40.07
CA ARG A 536 -9.85 -14.19 40.87
C ARG A 536 -10.19 -15.39 41.75
N LYS A 537 -10.13 -16.61 41.18
CA LYS A 537 -10.37 -17.85 41.92
C LYS A 537 -9.36 -18.04 43.05
N ALA A 538 -8.07 -17.82 42.81
CA ALA A 538 -7.03 -17.90 43.81
C ALA A 538 -7.23 -16.86 44.93
N LEU A 539 -7.53 -15.59 44.58
CA LEU A 539 -7.80 -14.53 45.55
C LEU A 539 -9.03 -14.80 46.39
N THR A 540 -10.05 -15.45 45.82
CA THR A 540 -11.23 -15.88 46.60
C THR A 540 -10.87 -16.99 47.58
N LEU A 541 -10.18 -18.03 47.13
CA LEU A 541 -9.78 -19.16 47.98
C LEU A 541 -8.81 -18.75 49.10
N ILE A 542 -7.87 -17.85 48.80
CA ILE A 542 -6.83 -17.42 49.72
C ILE A 542 -7.40 -16.71 50.98
N LYS A 543 -8.54 -16.03 50.83
CA LYS A 543 -9.25 -15.37 51.95
C LYS A 543 -9.68 -16.34 53.04
N TYR A 544 -9.99 -17.58 52.68
CA TYR A 544 -10.44 -18.60 53.62
C TYR A 544 -9.30 -19.42 54.22
N VAL A 545 -8.06 -19.31 53.71
CA VAL A 545 -6.91 -20.09 54.22
C VAL A 545 -6.69 -19.93 55.72
N PRO A 546 -6.69 -18.70 56.32
CA PRO A 546 -6.48 -18.55 57.73
C PRO A 546 -7.56 -19.25 58.60
N GLU A 547 -8.82 -19.13 58.19
CA GLU A 547 -9.96 -19.71 58.93
C GLU A 547 -9.97 -21.24 58.83
N VAL A 548 -9.77 -21.77 57.62
CA VAL A 548 -9.65 -23.22 57.39
C VAL A 548 -8.47 -23.81 58.15
N ALA A 549 -7.31 -23.11 58.18
CA ALA A 549 -6.13 -23.57 58.91
C ALA A 549 -6.36 -23.57 60.42
N ILE A 550 -7.10 -22.60 61.00
CA ILE A 550 -7.47 -22.58 62.40
C ILE A 550 -8.35 -23.80 62.73
N ASN A 551 -9.37 -24.07 61.97
CA ASN A 551 -10.28 -25.16 62.19
C ASN A 551 -9.61 -26.54 62.01
N LEU A 552 -8.80 -26.71 61.02
CA LEU A 552 -8.02 -27.94 60.78
C LEU A 552 -6.96 -28.16 61.89
N SER A 553 -6.31 -27.11 62.41
CA SER A 553 -5.30 -27.23 63.44
C SER A 553 -5.94 -27.72 64.79
N LYS A 554 -7.16 -27.29 65.08
CA LYS A 554 -7.90 -27.80 66.24
C LYS A 554 -8.16 -29.31 66.16
N ILE A 555 -8.39 -29.86 65.00
CA ILE A 555 -8.62 -31.28 64.74
C ILE A 555 -7.32 -32.07 64.77
N ALA A 556 -6.22 -31.47 64.27
CA ALA A 556 -4.96 -32.14 63.99
C ALA A 556 -3.88 -32.02 65.06
N GLY A 557 -4.24 -31.60 66.32
CA GLY A 557 -3.31 -31.60 67.43
C GLY A 557 -2.86 -30.24 67.97
N GLY A 558 -3.57 -29.16 67.62
CA GLY A 558 -3.40 -27.84 68.24
C GLY A 558 -2.61 -26.83 67.39
N ASP A 559 -2.34 -25.63 67.94
CA ASP A 559 -1.81 -24.46 67.19
C ASP A 559 -0.42 -24.62 66.56
N GLY A 560 0.36 -25.62 67.03
CA GLY A 560 1.72 -25.87 66.50
C GLY A 560 1.76 -26.26 65.00
N VAL A 561 0.70 -26.86 64.47
CA VAL A 561 0.60 -27.32 63.10
C VAL A 561 -0.09 -26.30 62.17
N ARG A 562 -0.66 -25.23 62.72
CA ARG A 562 -1.41 -24.23 61.94
C ARG A 562 -0.61 -23.62 60.76
N ARG A 563 0.64 -23.22 60.98
CA ARG A 563 1.48 -22.65 59.92
C ARG A 563 1.76 -23.65 58.81
N LEU A 564 1.99 -24.92 59.15
CA LEU A 564 2.23 -25.97 58.18
C LEU A 564 0.99 -26.20 57.32
N ILE A 565 -0.21 -26.16 57.92
CA ILE A 565 -1.48 -26.30 57.21
C ILE A 565 -1.70 -25.11 56.28
N GLU A 566 -1.46 -23.86 56.74
CA GLU A 566 -1.55 -22.66 55.93
C GLU A 566 -0.62 -22.75 54.68
N ASP A 567 0.65 -23.10 54.88
CA ASP A 567 1.60 -23.25 53.81
C ASP A 567 1.15 -24.33 52.81
N LYS A 568 0.65 -25.45 53.27
CA LYS A 568 0.14 -26.52 52.39
C LYS A 568 -1.11 -26.12 51.63
N LEU A 569 -2.03 -25.38 52.23
CA LEU A 569 -3.22 -24.85 51.56
C LEU A 569 -2.83 -23.85 50.45
N VAL A 570 -1.86 -22.96 50.73
CA VAL A 570 -1.34 -22.02 49.72
C VAL A 570 -0.67 -22.78 48.55
N GLU A 571 0.13 -23.82 48.84
CA GLU A 571 0.74 -24.66 47.81
C GLU A 571 -0.30 -25.36 46.94
N ILE A 572 -1.39 -25.87 47.55
CA ILE A 572 -2.50 -26.51 46.82
C ILE A 572 -3.20 -25.49 45.89
N ILE A 573 -3.48 -24.28 46.41
CA ILE A 573 -4.11 -23.21 45.63
C ILE A 573 -3.18 -22.79 44.48
N ALA A 574 -1.90 -22.57 44.76
CA ALA A 574 -0.88 -22.23 43.80
C ALA A 574 -0.84 -23.24 42.62
N ARG A 575 -0.77 -24.54 42.97
CA ARG A 575 -0.75 -25.63 41.97
C ARG A 575 -2.04 -25.72 41.14
N LYS A 576 -3.22 -25.54 41.79
CA LYS A 576 -4.53 -25.60 41.09
C LYS A 576 -4.82 -24.38 40.21
N THR A 577 -4.23 -23.22 40.53
CA THR A 577 -4.47 -21.96 39.81
C THR A 577 -3.29 -21.54 38.94
N SER A 578 -2.17 -22.27 38.99
CA SER A 578 -0.91 -21.94 38.33
C SER A 578 -0.37 -20.53 38.67
N ILE A 579 -0.64 -20.09 39.92
CA ILE A 579 -0.17 -18.78 40.41
C ILE A 579 1.00 -19.04 41.37
N ASP A 580 1.96 -18.13 41.36
CA ASP A 580 3.13 -18.21 42.23
C ASP A 580 2.75 -18.27 43.71
N ALA A 581 3.31 -19.28 44.44
CA ALA A 581 3.01 -19.51 45.83
C ALA A 581 3.54 -18.39 46.73
N SER A 582 4.64 -17.75 46.37
CA SER A 582 5.22 -16.64 47.15
C SER A 582 4.31 -15.42 47.16
N TYR A 583 3.74 -15.11 45.99
CA TYR A 583 2.73 -14.05 45.83
C TYR A 583 1.48 -14.33 46.69
N LEU A 584 0.98 -15.56 46.67
CA LEU A 584 -0.18 -15.94 47.47
C LEU A 584 0.10 -15.90 48.99
N LYS A 585 1.30 -16.27 49.43
CA LYS A 585 1.76 -16.15 50.84
C LYS A 585 1.77 -14.70 51.33
N GLU A 586 2.18 -13.75 50.49
CA GLU A 586 2.10 -12.32 50.84
C GLU A 586 0.66 -11.85 51.07
N ILE A 587 -0.28 -12.31 50.21
CA ILE A 587 -1.68 -11.96 50.34
C ILE A 587 -2.27 -12.53 51.65
N VAL A 588 -1.95 -13.78 52.00
CA VAL A 588 -2.38 -14.37 53.30
C VAL A 588 -1.92 -13.51 54.48
N LYS A 589 -0.65 -13.02 54.45
CA LYS A 589 -0.15 -12.11 55.48
C LYS A 589 -0.97 -10.82 55.57
N LYS A 590 -1.35 -10.23 54.46
CA LYS A 590 -2.16 -8.99 54.41
C LYS A 590 -3.58 -9.23 54.91
N VAL A 591 -4.19 -10.37 54.59
CA VAL A 591 -5.53 -10.75 55.07
C VAL A 591 -5.55 -10.91 56.58
N LYS A 592 -4.48 -11.44 57.21
CA LYS A 592 -4.33 -11.57 58.66
C LYS A 592 -4.20 -10.24 59.41
N ILE A 593 -3.66 -9.20 58.76
CA ILE A 593 -3.47 -7.87 59.38
C ILE A 593 -4.80 -7.05 59.34
N GLY A 594 -5.73 -7.43 58.47
CA GLY A 594 -7.04 -6.77 58.32
C GLY A 594 -8.20 -7.41 59.11
N ILE A 595 -7.90 -8.42 59.95
CA ILE A 595 -8.76 -9.01 60.97
C ILE A 595 -8.21 -8.60 62.33
#